data_b034d8ac576bfa8236968a4d8ec2a6c1
#
_entry.id   b034d8ac576bfa8236968a4d8ec2a6c1
#
_cell.length_a   1.000
_cell.length_b   1.000
_cell.length_c   1.000
_cell.angle_alpha   90.00
_cell.angle_beta   90.00
_cell.angle_gamma   90.00
#
_symmetry.space_group_name_H-M   'P 1'
#
loop_
_entity.id
_entity.type
_entity.pdbx_description
1 polymer ?
#
loop_
_entity_poly.entity_id
_entity_poly.type
_entity_poly.pdbx_seq_one_letter_code
_entity_poly.pdbx_strand_id
1 'polypeptide(L)'
;IRFLFALLQIIDNPHQDIPLLTVLLSPFGGYPADALARLRAGDRDADLYTLLCESKAPICAMLEDLRRTAQEAPLRTLLEEAEERLLLPALCAALPNGPQRQRNLAALRSIADSYERAGGCGLPGFLRHLEGLRERGVPSSGGAAAGAVRLMTIHSSKGLEFPVVFLADLCKSFNRTDSRANVLTDPVLGLGSNCYDPAARILCPTIARQAIARRLDQEAVSEEMRVLYVAMTRPQYRLIMT
;
A
#
# COMPACT_ATOMS: atom_id res chain seq x y z
N ILE A 1 -0.31 -9.76 5.57
CA ILE A 1 -0.93 -8.44 5.77
C ILE A 1 -2.44 -8.49 5.53
N ARG A 2 -2.95 -9.04 4.39
CA ARG A 2 -4.41 -9.10 4.11
C ARG A 2 -5.21 -9.80 5.21
N PHE A 3 -4.71 -10.92 5.72
CA PHE A 3 -5.34 -11.65 6.82
C PHE A 3 -5.46 -10.79 8.09
N LEU A 4 -4.36 -10.14 8.51
CA LEU A 4 -4.37 -9.31 9.72
C LEU A 4 -5.31 -8.11 9.58
N PHE A 5 -5.34 -7.50 8.40
CA PHE A 5 -6.27 -6.42 8.13
C PHE A 5 -7.73 -6.89 8.21
N ALA A 6 -8.04 -8.03 7.58
CA ALA A 6 -9.37 -8.64 7.67
C ALA A 6 -9.74 -9.02 9.12
N LEU A 7 -8.77 -9.54 9.91
CA LEU A 7 -8.97 -9.84 11.31
C LEU A 7 -9.34 -8.58 12.12
N LEU A 8 -8.61 -7.50 11.95
CA LEU A 8 -8.91 -6.23 12.62
C LEU A 8 -10.27 -5.67 12.18
N GLN A 9 -10.64 -5.81 10.91
CA GLN A 9 -11.96 -5.41 10.40
C GLN A 9 -13.10 -6.16 11.09
N ILE A 10 -12.97 -7.49 11.28
CA ILE A 10 -14.02 -8.28 11.95
C ILE A 10 -14.04 -8.10 13.47
N ILE A 11 -12.92 -7.72 14.08
CA ILE A 11 -12.91 -7.29 15.49
C ILE A 11 -13.68 -5.97 15.63
N ASP A 12 -13.53 -5.03 14.70
CA ASP A 12 -14.29 -3.78 14.69
C ASP A 12 -15.77 -4.03 14.38
N ASN A 13 -16.05 -4.69 13.26
CA ASN A 13 -17.40 -5.06 12.84
C ASN A 13 -17.45 -6.48 12.27
N PRO A 14 -17.96 -7.47 13.01
CA PRO A 14 -18.00 -8.88 12.58
C PRO A 14 -19.06 -9.18 11.51
N HIS A 15 -20.03 -8.27 11.30
CA HIS A 15 -21.09 -8.43 10.29
C HIS A 15 -20.64 -8.14 8.85
N GLN A 16 -19.33 -8.17 8.60
CA GLN A 16 -18.72 -8.03 7.28
C GLN A 16 -18.35 -9.41 6.73
N ASP A 17 -19.18 -9.98 5.89
CA ASP A 17 -19.01 -11.35 5.36
C ASP A 17 -17.65 -11.56 4.66
N ILE A 18 -17.18 -10.60 3.84
CA ILE A 18 -15.94 -10.75 3.07
C ILE A 18 -14.68 -10.82 3.96
N PRO A 19 -14.45 -9.90 4.90
CA PRO A 19 -13.36 -10.04 5.87
C PRO A 19 -13.48 -11.30 6.72
N LEU A 20 -14.69 -11.64 7.18
CA LEU A 20 -14.94 -12.83 7.99
C LEU A 20 -14.59 -14.11 7.22
N LEU A 21 -15.03 -14.27 5.98
CA LEU A 21 -14.63 -15.38 5.11
C LEU A 21 -13.12 -15.43 4.89
N THR A 22 -12.47 -14.29 4.73
CA THR A 22 -11.01 -14.22 4.57
C THR A 22 -10.28 -14.80 5.79
N VAL A 23 -10.80 -14.56 6.99
CA VAL A 23 -10.23 -15.10 8.23
C VAL A 23 -10.57 -16.59 8.39
N LEU A 24 -11.81 -16.99 8.20
CA LEU A 24 -12.27 -18.36 8.40
C LEU A 24 -11.60 -19.35 7.44
N LEU A 25 -11.49 -18.99 6.15
CA LEU A 25 -10.86 -19.83 5.11
C LEU A 25 -9.32 -19.83 5.18
N SER A 26 -8.74 -18.98 6.00
CA SER A 26 -7.29 -18.95 6.16
C SER A 26 -6.79 -20.16 6.96
N PRO A 27 -5.50 -20.51 6.87
CA PRO A 27 -4.91 -21.53 7.74
C PRO A 27 -5.04 -21.22 9.25
N PHE A 28 -5.33 -19.98 9.60
CA PHE A 28 -5.54 -19.52 10.98
C PHE A 28 -6.97 -19.77 11.47
N GLY A 29 -7.97 -19.65 10.57
CA GLY A 29 -9.38 -19.94 10.90
C GLY A 29 -9.71 -21.41 10.84
N GLY A 30 -9.12 -22.13 9.91
CA GLY A 30 -9.25 -23.58 9.78
C GLY A 30 -10.64 -24.10 9.40
N TYR A 31 -11.55 -23.25 8.93
CA TYR A 31 -12.87 -23.68 8.50
C TYR A 31 -12.85 -24.19 7.06
N PRO A 32 -13.40 -25.36 6.78
CA PRO A 32 -13.54 -25.85 5.41
C PRO A 32 -14.62 -25.05 4.66
N ALA A 33 -14.36 -24.76 3.39
CA ALA A 33 -15.28 -23.98 2.55
C ALA A 33 -16.68 -24.60 2.46
N ASP A 34 -16.77 -25.94 2.40
CA ASP A 34 -18.04 -26.68 2.34
C ASP A 34 -18.90 -26.49 3.60
N ALA A 35 -18.28 -26.37 4.78
CA ALA A 35 -19.01 -26.13 6.02
C ALA A 35 -19.62 -24.72 6.03
N LEU A 36 -18.88 -23.71 5.57
CA LEU A 36 -19.39 -22.34 5.45
C LEU A 36 -20.48 -22.23 4.38
N ALA A 37 -20.32 -22.93 3.26
CA ALA A 37 -21.33 -22.99 2.22
C ALA A 37 -22.66 -23.62 2.71
N ARG A 38 -22.58 -24.69 3.50
CA ARG A 38 -23.79 -25.32 4.10
C ARG A 38 -24.47 -24.39 5.10
N LEU A 39 -23.70 -23.69 5.94
CA LEU A 39 -24.22 -22.69 6.86
C LEU A 39 -25.00 -21.61 6.11
N ARG A 40 -24.42 -21.06 5.02
CA ARG A 40 -25.04 -20.02 4.20
C ARG A 40 -26.26 -20.53 3.40
N ALA A 41 -26.27 -21.81 3.03
CA ALA A 41 -27.38 -22.41 2.30
C ALA A 41 -28.65 -22.59 3.17
N GLY A 42 -28.48 -22.65 4.50
CA GLY A 42 -29.58 -22.73 5.46
C GLY A 42 -30.41 -21.46 5.56
N ASP A 43 -29.73 -20.30 5.57
CA ASP A 43 -30.33 -18.97 5.52
C ASP A 43 -29.48 -18.04 4.64
N ARG A 44 -30.09 -17.49 3.57
CA ARG A 44 -29.41 -16.63 2.61
C ARG A 44 -29.47 -15.14 2.98
N ASP A 45 -30.39 -14.76 3.84
CA ASP A 45 -30.64 -13.37 4.20
C ASP A 45 -29.87 -12.96 5.45
N ALA A 46 -29.59 -13.88 6.38
CA ALA A 46 -28.79 -13.63 7.56
C ALA A 46 -27.31 -13.46 7.21
N ASP A 47 -26.60 -12.58 7.91
CA ASP A 47 -25.14 -12.46 7.80
C ASP A 47 -24.42 -13.67 8.38
N LEU A 48 -23.22 -13.96 7.87
CA LEU A 48 -22.46 -15.17 8.23
C LEU A 48 -22.08 -15.20 9.72
N TYR A 49 -21.83 -14.06 10.34
CA TYR A 49 -21.49 -13.99 11.76
C TYR A 49 -22.66 -14.45 12.65
N THR A 50 -23.87 -14.01 12.35
CA THR A 50 -25.09 -14.44 13.07
C THR A 50 -25.26 -15.95 12.97
N LEU A 51 -25.12 -16.54 11.78
CA LEU A 51 -25.22 -17.98 11.57
C LEU A 51 -24.15 -18.77 12.33
N LEU A 52 -22.93 -18.25 12.40
CA LEU A 52 -21.85 -18.85 13.19
C LEU A 52 -22.14 -18.80 14.69
N CYS A 53 -22.69 -17.71 15.20
CA CYS A 53 -23.04 -17.58 16.60
C CYS A 53 -24.20 -18.51 16.99
N GLU A 54 -25.21 -18.67 16.14
CA GLU A 54 -26.29 -19.63 16.33
C GLU A 54 -25.78 -21.07 16.38
N SER A 55 -24.77 -21.38 15.54
CA SER A 55 -24.09 -22.69 15.56
C SER A 55 -23.13 -22.88 16.74
N LYS A 56 -22.99 -21.89 17.61
CA LYS A 56 -22.03 -21.85 18.75
C LYS A 56 -20.59 -22.08 18.31
N ALA A 57 -20.19 -21.51 17.19
CA ALA A 57 -18.85 -21.62 16.67
C ALA A 57 -17.84 -20.96 17.66
N PRO A 58 -16.72 -21.62 18.01
CA PRO A 58 -15.75 -21.11 18.98
C PRO A 58 -15.19 -19.73 18.61
N ILE A 59 -15.15 -19.40 17.34
CA ILE A 59 -14.64 -18.11 16.86
C ILE A 59 -15.47 -16.92 17.34
N CYS A 60 -16.80 -17.11 17.57
CA CYS A 60 -17.66 -16.02 18.05
C CYS A 60 -17.22 -15.55 19.45
N ALA A 61 -16.99 -16.49 20.37
CA ALA A 61 -16.52 -16.15 21.73
C ALA A 61 -15.14 -15.45 21.68
N MET A 62 -14.23 -15.94 20.84
CA MET A 62 -12.92 -15.33 20.67
C MET A 62 -13.02 -13.90 20.13
N LEU A 63 -13.90 -13.66 19.13
CA LEU A 63 -14.10 -12.32 18.56
C LEU A 63 -14.72 -11.37 19.59
N GLU A 64 -15.68 -11.81 20.39
CA GLU A 64 -16.27 -10.99 21.46
C GLU A 64 -15.24 -10.58 22.52
N ASP A 65 -14.36 -11.50 22.91
CA ASP A 65 -13.26 -11.19 23.83
C ASP A 65 -12.30 -10.15 23.23
N LEU A 66 -11.84 -10.35 21.97
CA LEU A 66 -10.96 -9.40 21.30
C LEU A 66 -11.64 -8.04 21.07
N ARG A 67 -12.93 -7.99 20.84
CA ARG A 67 -13.71 -6.74 20.75
C ARG A 67 -13.74 -5.99 22.09
N ARG A 68 -13.87 -6.72 23.19
CA ARG A 68 -13.78 -6.12 24.53
C ARG A 68 -12.39 -5.52 24.76
N THR A 69 -11.34 -6.27 24.46
CA THR A 69 -9.97 -5.77 24.54
C THR A 69 -9.74 -4.54 23.64
N ALA A 70 -10.33 -4.51 22.43
CA ALA A 70 -10.24 -3.37 21.53
C ALA A 70 -10.88 -2.08 22.08
N GLN A 71 -11.84 -2.20 23.00
CA GLN A 71 -12.50 -1.06 23.64
C GLN A 71 -11.79 -0.59 24.92
N GLU A 72 -11.15 -1.50 25.64
CA GLU A 72 -10.62 -1.26 26.99
C GLU A 72 -9.09 -1.09 27.02
N ALA A 73 -8.37 -1.61 26.03
CA ALA A 73 -6.92 -1.66 26.03
C ALA A 73 -6.29 -0.95 24.83
N PRO A 74 -4.98 -0.60 24.90
CA PRO A 74 -4.23 -0.09 23.77
C PRO A 74 -4.20 -1.06 22.59
N LEU A 75 -4.07 -0.54 21.37
CA LEU A 75 -3.99 -1.34 20.14
C LEU A 75 -2.87 -2.37 20.17
N ARG A 76 -1.77 -2.06 20.82
CA ARG A 76 -0.66 -3.00 21.00
C ARG A 76 -1.11 -4.25 21.75
N THR A 77 -1.82 -4.08 22.87
CA THR A 77 -2.34 -5.20 23.68
C THR A 77 -3.33 -6.04 22.87
N LEU A 78 -4.22 -5.40 22.13
CA LEU A 78 -5.14 -6.10 21.23
C LEU A 78 -4.39 -6.96 20.19
N LEU A 79 -3.35 -6.40 19.56
CA LEU A 79 -2.55 -7.13 18.56
C LEU A 79 -1.81 -8.31 19.20
N GLU A 80 -1.21 -8.13 20.37
CA GLU A 80 -0.51 -9.18 21.11
C GLU A 80 -1.46 -10.31 21.53
N GLU A 81 -2.65 -9.98 22.03
CA GLU A 81 -3.67 -10.98 22.38
C GLU A 81 -4.20 -11.73 21.15
N ALA A 82 -4.46 -11.04 20.04
CA ALA A 82 -4.86 -11.66 18.79
C ALA A 82 -3.77 -12.59 18.22
N GLU A 83 -2.51 -12.20 18.30
CA GLU A 83 -1.36 -13.00 17.90
C GLU A 83 -1.23 -14.28 18.75
N GLU A 84 -1.43 -14.18 20.06
CA GLU A 84 -1.34 -15.30 20.98
C GLU A 84 -2.49 -16.29 20.78
N ARG A 85 -3.74 -15.80 20.76
CA ARG A 85 -4.93 -16.65 20.58
C ARG A 85 -4.94 -17.42 19.26
N LEU A 86 -4.45 -16.82 18.19
CA LEU A 86 -4.37 -17.43 16.87
C LEU A 86 -3.01 -18.10 16.60
N LEU A 87 -2.08 -18.13 17.56
CA LEU A 87 -0.74 -18.68 17.41
C LEU A 87 -0.01 -18.13 16.17
N LEU A 88 -0.25 -16.85 15.81
CA LEU A 88 0.23 -16.24 14.58
C LEU A 88 1.75 -16.30 14.41
N PRO A 89 2.59 -16.06 15.44
CA PRO A 89 4.04 -16.16 15.29
C PRO A 89 4.50 -17.56 14.90
N ALA A 90 3.93 -18.60 15.51
CA ALA A 90 4.29 -20.01 15.24
C ALA A 90 3.83 -20.44 13.84
N LEU A 91 2.58 -20.12 13.48
CA LEU A 91 2.04 -20.43 12.15
C LEU A 91 2.76 -19.65 11.05
N CYS A 92 3.08 -18.37 11.30
CA CYS A 92 3.89 -17.58 10.36
C CYS A 92 5.27 -18.19 10.13
N ALA A 93 5.91 -18.74 11.18
CA ALA A 93 7.20 -19.39 11.05
C ALA A 93 7.14 -20.68 10.22
N ALA A 94 6.04 -21.43 10.33
CA ALA A 94 5.83 -22.69 9.60
C ALA A 94 5.46 -22.49 8.11
N LEU A 95 4.96 -21.31 7.74
CA LEU A 95 4.54 -21.00 6.36
C LEU A 95 5.74 -20.52 5.51
N PRO A 96 5.66 -20.65 4.16
CA PRO A 96 6.66 -20.06 3.25
C PRO A 96 6.89 -18.58 3.54
N ASN A 97 8.15 -18.14 3.50
CA ASN A 97 8.58 -16.79 3.86
C ASN A 97 8.31 -16.40 5.34
N GLY A 98 8.42 -17.36 6.26
CA GLY A 98 8.20 -17.20 7.69
C GLY A 98 8.86 -15.96 8.30
N PRO A 99 10.18 -15.74 8.11
CA PRO A 99 10.87 -14.57 8.64
C PRO A 99 10.29 -13.24 8.17
N GLN A 100 9.82 -13.17 6.91
CA GLN A 100 9.17 -11.96 6.39
C GLN A 100 7.78 -11.74 7.02
N ARG A 101 7.04 -12.81 7.25
CA ARG A 101 5.73 -12.75 7.92
C ARG A 101 5.86 -12.26 9.36
N GLN A 102 6.85 -12.76 10.11
CA GLN A 102 7.15 -12.30 11.46
C GLN A 102 7.56 -10.82 11.50
N ARG A 103 8.40 -10.38 10.55
CA ARG A 103 8.73 -8.95 10.41
C ARG A 103 7.49 -8.09 10.15
N ASN A 104 6.55 -8.61 9.34
CA ASN A 104 5.29 -7.89 9.07
C ASN A 104 4.40 -7.76 10.31
N LEU A 105 4.38 -8.77 11.21
CA LEU A 105 3.71 -8.68 12.50
C LEU A 105 4.36 -7.59 13.37
N ALA A 106 5.68 -7.62 13.49
CA ALA A 106 6.43 -6.61 14.25
C ALA A 106 6.23 -5.19 13.68
N ALA A 107 6.19 -5.05 12.35
CA ALA A 107 5.92 -3.77 11.69
C ALA A 107 4.52 -3.25 12.01
N LEU A 108 3.50 -4.11 12.01
CA LEU A 108 2.12 -3.72 12.34
C LEU A 108 2.04 -3.18 13.78
N ARG A 109 2.69 -3.86 14.74
CA ARG A 109 2.78 -3.37 16.14
C ARG A 109 3.46 -2.01 16.23
N SER A 110 4.57 -1.81 15.48
CA SER A 110 5.27 -0.52 15.45
C SER A 110 4.41 0.60 14.85
N ILE A 111 3.59 0.29 13.83
CA ILE A 111 2.64 1.24 13.24
C ILE A 111 1.55 1.59 14.26
N ALA A 112 1.02 0.62 15.00
CA ALA A 112 0.04 0.85 16.06
C ALA A 112 0.60 1.76 17.16
N ASP A 113 1.81 1.46 17.67
CA ASP A 113 2.50 2.30 18.64
C ASP A 113 2.72 3.75 18.15
N SER A 114 3.05 3.89 16.88
CA SER A 114 3.27 5.22 16.27
C SER A 114 1.97 6.00 16.10
N TYR A 115 0.89 5.31 15.74
CA TYR A 115 -0.44 5.88 15.60
C TYR A 115 -0.95 6.40 16.96
N GLU A 116 -0.85 5.60 18.03
CA GLU A 116 -1.28 6.00 19.36
C GLU A 116 -0.43 7.16 19.91
N ARG A 117 0.90 7.13 19.72
CA ARG A 117 1.80 8.24 20.10
C ARG A 117 1.51 9.54 19.36
N ALA A 118 0.98 9.46 18.14
CA ALA A 118 0.55 10.63 17.38
C ALA A 118 -0.84 11.16 17.80
N GLY A 119 -1.44 10.61 18.87
CA GLY A 119 -2.75 11.00 19.37
C GLY A 119 -3.92 10.28 18.70
N GLY A 120 -3.66 9.27 17.88
CA GLY A 120 -4.70 8.42 17.32
C GLY A 120 -5.30 7.50 18.38
N CYS A 121 -6.60 7.24 18.31
CA CYS A 121 -7.29 6.38 19.27
C CYS A 121 -8.26 5.41 18.58
N GLY A 122 -8.40 4.23 19.19
CA GLY A 122 -9.37 3.23 18.84
C GLY A 122 -9.09 2.48 17.54
N LEU A 123 -9.64 1.28 17.44
CA LEU A 123 -9.48 0.40 16.28
C LEU A 123 -10.06 0.97 14.99
N PRO A 124 -11.25 1.65 14.96
CA PRO A 124 -11.79 2.21 13.70
C PRO A 124 -10.89 3.28 13.09
N GLY A 125 -10.28 4.12 13.93
CA GLY A 125 -9.31 5.14 13.49
C GLY A 125 -8.03 4.52 12.95
N PHE A 126 -7.54 3.47 13.59
CA PHE A 126 -6.36 2.73 13.15
C PHE A 126 -6.58 2.02 11.81
N LEU A 127 -7.75 1.41 11.58
CA LEU A 127 -8.11 0.82 10.29
C LEU A 127 -8.05 1.84 9.15
N ARG A 128 -8.64 3.03 9.35
CA ARG A 128 -8.55 4.12 8.35
C ARG A 128 -7.12 4.59 8.13
N HIS A 129 -6.32 4.64 9.18
CA HIS A 129 -4.90 4.98 9.05
C HIS A 129 -4.14 3.95 8.20
N LEU A 130 -4.38 2.64 8.41
CA LEU A 130 -3.79 1.56 7.61
C LEU A 130 -4.22 1.61 6.15
N GLU A 131 -5.49 1.93 5.87
CA GLU A 131 -5.98 2.13 4.50
C GLU A 131 -5.26 3.28 3.81
N GLY A 132 -5.14 4.42 4.47
CA GLY A 132 -4.40 5.57 3.94
C GLY A 132 -2.90 5.30 3.71
N LEU A 133 -2.26 4.44 4.53
CA LEU A 133 -0.89 3.98 4.27
C LEU A 133 -0.82 3.07 3.04
N ARG A 134 -1.80 2.19 2.87
CA ARG A 134 -1.89 1.29 1.73
C ARG A 134 -2.09 2.04 0.40
N GLU A 135 -2.98 3.03 0.38
CA GLU A 135 -3.25 3.86 -0.80
C GLU A 135 -2.02 4.69 -1.22
N ARG A 136 -1.30 5.21 -0.26
CA ARG A 136 -0.06 5.96 -0.48
C ARG A 136 1.13 5.09 -0.89
N GLY A 137 0.95 3.77 -0.95
CA GLY A 137 2.02 2.84 -1.31
C GLY A 137 3.22 2.91 -0.37
N VAL A 138 3.02 3.33 0.90
CA VAL A 138 4.10 3.39 1.87
C VAL A 138 4.61 1.97 2.08
N PRO A 139 5.87 1.67 1.73
CA PRO A 139 6.42 0.35 1.95
C PRO A 139 6.32 0.07 3.46
N SER A 140 5.77 -1.07 3.82
CA SER A 140 5.92 -1.55 5.19
C SER A 140 7.42 -1.57 5.46
N SER A 141 7.88 -0.74 6.39
CA SER A 141 9.29 -0.59 6.79
C SER A 141 9.79 -1.81 7.56
N GLY A 142 9.46 -2.99 7.09
CA GLY A 142 10.17 -4.20 7.45
C GLY A 142 11.58 -4.04 6.90
N GLY A 143 12.54 -3.76 7.78
CA GLY A 143 13.93 -3.55 7.42
C GLY A 143 14.37 -4.57 6.38
N ALA A 144 15.09 -4.14 5.35
CA ALA A 144 15.60 -5.03 4.32
C ALA A 144 16.34 -6.19 5.01
N ALA A 145 15.98 -7.41 4.67
CA ALA A 145 16.73 -8.57 5.14
C ALA A 145 18.20 -8.36 4.78
N ALA A 146 19.11 -8.67 5.70
CA ALA A 146 20.53 -8.70 5.38
C ALA A 146 20.71 -9.62 4.17
N GLY A 147 21.35 -9.12 3.09
CA GLY A 147 21.54 -9.86 1.84
C GLY A 147 20.38 -9.76 0.82
N ALA A 148 19.39 -8.94 1.05
CA ALA A 148 18.31 -8.72 0.07
C ALA A 148 18.66 -7.61 -0.94
N VAL A 149 18.24 -7.80 -2.19
CA VAL A 149 18.27 -6.75 -3.21
C VAL A 149 17.10 -5.78 -2.96
N ARG A 150 17.42 -4.49 -2.88
CA ARG A 150 16.43 -3.43 -2.67
C ARG A 150 16.02 -2.79 -3.99
N LEU A 151 14.73 -2.85 -4.33
CA LEU A 151 14.16 -2.14 -5.46
C LEU A 151 13.54 -0.85 -4.96
N MET A 152 13.89 0.28 -5.58
CA MET A 152 13.35 1.60 -5.22
C MET A 152 13.41 2.56 -6.41
N THR A 153 12.68 3.66 -6.31
CA THR A 153 12.81 4.75 -7.29
C THR A 153 14.07 5.58 -7.01
N ILE A 154 14.59 6.26 -8.03
CA ILE A 154 15.75 7.16 -7.87
C ILE A 154 15.46 8.24 -6.82
N HIS A 155 14.24 8.80 -6.81
CA HIS A 155 13.83 9.79 -5.82
C HIS A 155 13.90 9.27 -4.38
N SER A 156 13.49 8.00 -4.17
CA SER A 156 13.56 7.36 -2.85
C SER A 156 14.98 7.07 -2.39
N SER A 157 15.95 7.08 -3.30
CA SER A 157 17.37 6.85 -2.99
C SER A 157 18.11 8.13 -2.59
N LYS A 158 17.47 9.31 -2.69
CA LYS A 158 18.11 10.58 -2.34
C LYS A 158 18.60 10.59 -0.88
N GLY A 159 19.87 10.89 -0.67
CA GLY A 159 20.50 10.88 0.65
C GLY A 159 20.96 9.50 1.14
N LEU A 160 20.72 8.41 0.36
CA LEU A 160 21.22 7.08 0.68
C LEU A 160 22.39 6.72 -0.24
N GLU A 161 23.26 5.81 0.24
CA GLU A 161 24.37 5.25 -0.53
C GLU A 161 24.31 3.72 -0.48
N PHE A 162 24.76 3.07 -1.56
CA PHE A 162 24.72 1.61 -1.68
C PHE A 162 26.04 1.09 -2.26
N PRO A 163 26.52 -0.05 -1.80
CA PRO A 163 27.77 -0.66 -2.31
C PRO A 163 27.73 -0.88 -3.83
N VAL A 164 26.61 -1.41 -4.33
CA VAL A 164 26.39 -1.72 -5.76
C VAL A 164 25.00 -1.23 -6.15
N VAL A 165 24.91 -0.52 -7.27
CA VAL A 165 23.64 -0.01 -7.82
C VAL A 165 23.47 -0.54 -9.24
N PHE A 166 22.28 -1.11 -9.50
CA PHE A 166 21.80 -1.43 -10.85
C PHE A 166 20.81 -0.34 -11.26
N LEU A 167 21.14 0.41 -12.30
CA LEU A 167 20.25 1.39 -12.88
C LEU A 167 19.63 0.77 -14.14
N ALA A 168 18.36 0.38 -14.02
CA ALA A 168 17.65 -0.34 -15.07
C ALA A 168 16.77 0.59 -15.92
N ASP A 169 16.45 0.14 -17.14
CA ASP A 169 15.48 0.78 -18.05
C ASP A 169 15.97 2.14 -18.60
N LEU A 170 17.27 2.26 -18.87
CA LEU A 170 17.85 3.48 -19.45
C LEU A 170 17.47 3.73 -20.92
N CYS A 171 16.94 2.71 -21.60
CA CYS A 171 16.48 2.85 -22.99
C CYS A 171 15.11 3.51 -23.11
N LYS A 172 14.43 3.77 -22.00
CA LYS A 172 13.10 4.40 -21.98
C LYS A 172 13.20 5.87 -22.39
N SER A 173 12.38 6.26 -23.38
CA SER A 173 12.28 7.66 -23.80
C SER A 173 11.65 8.51 -22.69
N PHE A 174 12.11 9.75 -22.57
CA PHE A 174 11.57 10.71 -21.60
C PHE A 174 10.09 11.02 -21.88
N ASN A 175 9.33 11.20 -20.82
CA ASN A 175 7.91 11.57 -20.92
C ASN A 175 7.78 13.01 -21.43
N ARG A 176 7.02 13.20 -22.53
CA ARG A 176 6.72 14.52 -23.11
C ARG A 176 5.21 14.79 -23.16
N THR A 177 4.47 14.23 -22.22
CA THR A 177 3.01 14.37 -22.21
C THR A 177 2.61 15.82 -21.92
N ASP A 178 3.34 16.50 -21.04
CA ASP A 178 3.00 17.84 -20.59
C ASP A 178 3.14 18.89 -21.70
N SER A 179 4.11 18.75 -22.61
CA SER A 179 4.28 19.65 -23.75
C SER A 179 3.25 19.47 -24.88
N ARG A 180 2.43 18.39 -24.83
CA ARG A 180 1.44 18.05 -25.85
C ARG A 180 0.03 18.58 -25.56
N ALA A 181 -0.23 19.15 -24.39
CA ALA A 181 -1.55 19.68 -24.04
C ALA A 181 -1.99 20.80 -24.99
N ASN A 182 -3.31 20.95 -25.18
CA ASN A 182 -3.87 21.99 -26.06
C ASN A 182 -3.63 23.40 -25.55
N VAL A 183 -3.53 23.56 -24.25
CA VAL A 183 -3.22 24.81 -23.57
C VAL A 183 -2.02 24.57 -22.68
N LEU A 184 -1.00 25.42 -22.82
CA LEU A 184 0.24 25.38 -22.04
C LEU A 184 0.40 26.69 -21.29
N THR A 185 0.96 26.59 -20.09
CA THR A 185 1.27 27.75 -19.24
C THR A 185 2.73 27.78 -18.87
N ASP A 186 3.32 28.96 -18.85
CA ASP A 186 4.69 29.20 -18.43
C ASP A 186 4.75 30.48 -17.60
N PRO A 187 5.51 30.50 -16.49
CA PRO A 187 5.59 31.70 -15.63
C PRO A 187 6.14 32.95 -16.32
N VAL A 188 6.94 32.81 -17.37
CA VAL A 188 7.60 33.90 -18.09
C VAL A 188 6.88 34.22 -19.40
N LEU A 189 6.52 33.17 -20.17
CA LEU A 189 5.90 33.30 -21.50
C LEU A 189 4.37 33.41 -21.45
N GLY A 190 3.77 33.23 -20.26
CA GLY A 190 2.34 33.32 -20.07
C GLY A 190 1.56 32.09 -20.56
N LEU A 191 0.51 32.30 -21.34
CA LEU A 191 -0.40 31.28 -21.82
C LEU A 191 -0.28 31.08 -23.32
N GLY A 192 -0.12 29.83 -23.75
CA GLY A 192 -0.11 29.43 -25.16
C GLY A 192 -1.20 28.40 -25.46
N SER A 193 -2.07 28.68 -26.42
CA SER A 193 -3.14 27.79 -26.84
C SER A 193 -3.03 27.42 -28.34
N ASN A 194 -3.75 26.39 -28.73
CA ASN A 194 -4.04 26.16 -30.14
C ASN A 194 -5.07 27.17 -30.63
N CYS A 195 -4.96 27.58 -31.90
CA CYS A 195 -5.94 28.39 -32.61
C CYS A 195 -6.73 27.48 -33.56
N TYR A 196 -8.04 27.61 -33.55
CA TYR A 196 -8.90 26.88 -34.50
C TYR A 196 -9.19 27.76 -35.72
N ASP A 197 -8.85 27.29 -36.92
CA ASP A 197 -9.24 27.90 -38.17
C ASP A 197 -10.55 27.28 -38.67
N PRO A 198 -11.69 28.03 -38.61
CA PRO A 198 -12.97 27.49 -38.98
C PRO A 198 -13.12 27.28 -40.51
N ALA A 199 -12.38 28.02 -41.34
CA ALA A 199 -12.44 27.89 -42.79
C ALA A 199 -11.73 26.62 -43.27
N ALA A 200 -10.54 26.34 -42.74
CA ALA A 200 -9.78 25.14 -43.04
C ALA A 200 -10.14 23.93 -42.14
N ARG A 201 -10.93 24.16 -41.05
CA ARG A 201 -11.29 23.17 -40.02
C ARG A 201 -10.07 22.48 -39.39
N ILE A 202 -8.99 23.20 -39.21
CA ILE A 202 -7.76 22.71 -38.64
C ILE A 202 -7.45 23.41 -37.30
N LEU A 203 -6.74 22.69 -36.44
CA LEU A 203 -6.23 23.21 -35.17
C LEU A 203 -4.75 23.50 -35.34
N CYS A 204 -4.36 24.77 -35.28
CA CYS A 204 -2.96 25.21 -35.45
C CYS A 204 -2.38 25.66 -34.11
N PRO A 205 -1.16 25.22 -33.74
CA PRO A 205 -0.50 25.72 -32.57
C PRO A 205 -0.03 27.18 -32.77
N THR A 206 -0.35 28.05 -31.84
CA THR A 206 0.15 29.43 -31.84
C THR A 206 1.66 29.48 -31.60
N ILE A 207 2.33 30.56 -31.99
CA ILE A 207 3.76 30.76 -31.74
C ILE A 207 4.07 30.71 -30.23
N ALA A 208 3.21 31.33 -29.41
CA ALA A 208 3.34 31.28 -27.95
C ALA A 208 3.31 29.83 -27.43
N ARG A 209 2.35 29.01 -27.89
CA ARG A 209 2.28 27.61 -27.52
C ARG A 209 3.50 26.82 -27.94
N GLN A 210 4.01 27.05 -29.14
CA GLN A 210 5.24 26.36 -29.62
C GLN A 210 6.47 26.77 -28.80
N ALA A 211 6.62 28.04 -28.45
CA ALA A 211 7.70 28.52 -27.60
C ALA A 211 7.65 27.89 -26.20
N ILE A 212 6.46 27.86 -25.57
CA ILE A 212 6.25 27.21 -24.27
C ILE A 212 6.54 25.72 -24.35
N ALA A 213 6.03 25.01 -25.37
CA ALA A 213 6.28 23.59 -25.54
C ALA A 213 7.76 23.24 -25.63
N ARG A 214 8.55 24.04 -26.40
CA ARG A 214 10.00 23.85 -26.50
C ARG A 214 10.70 24.08 -25.17
N ARG A 215 10.28 25.09 -24.42
CA ARG A 215 10.83 25.36 -23.10
C ARG A 215 10.53 24.23 -22.11
N LEU A 216 9.28 23.75 -22.04
CA LEU A 216 8.90 22.62 -21.22
C LEU A 216 9.69 21.34 -21.58
N ASP A 217 9.90 21.08 -22.86
CA ASP A 217 10.74 19.95 -23.29
C ASP A 217 12.20 20.09 -22.83
N GLN A 218 12.77 21.29 -22.87
CA GLN A 218 14.13 21.55 -22.36
C GLN A 218 14.22 21.42 -20.85
N GLU A 219 13.24 21.93 -20.11
CA GLU A 219 13.15 21.81 -18.67
C GLU A 219 12.98 20.34 -18.25
N ALA A 220 12.15 19.57 -18.95
CA ALA A 220 11.98 18.14 -18.72
C ALA A 220 13.28 17.36 -18.90
N VAL A 221 14.01 17.61 -19.99
CA VAL A 221 15.34 16.99 -20.22
C VAL A 221 16.33 17.39 -19.12
N SER A 222 16.34 18.65 -18.71
CA SER A 222 17.21 19.13 -17.63
C SER A 222 16.91 18.45 -16.30
N GLU A 223 15.63 18.23 -15.97
CA GLU A 223 15.23 17.53 -14.74
C GLU A 223 15.59 16.05 -14.78
N GLU A 224 15.35 15.37 -15.91
CA GLU A 224 15.78 13.97 -16.07
C GLU A 224 17.29 13.79 -15.96
N MET A 225 18.08 14.74 -16.47
CA MET A 225 19.54 14.77 -16.28
C MET A 225 19.93 14.92 -14.81
N ARG A 226 19.21 15.73 -14.03
CA ARG A 226 19.43 15.87 -12.59
C ARG A 226 19.09 14.57 -11.85
N VAL A 227 17.97 13.93 -12.21
CA VAL A 227 17.56 12.65 -11.65
C VAL A 227 18.60 11.57 -11.96
N LEU A 228 19.07 11.49 -13.20
CA LEU A 228 20.15 10.59 -13.59
C LEU A 228 21.44 10.83 -12.80
N TYR A 229 21.83 12.09 -12.64
CA TYR A 229 23.01 12.45 -11.83
C TYR A 229 22.86 11.96 -10.38
N VAL A 230 21.68 12.14 -9.78
CA VAL A 230 21.41 11.61 -8.43
C VAL A 230 21.60 10.09 -8.40
N ALA A 231 21.07 9.36 -9.39
CA ALA A 231 21.22 7.91 -9.45
C ALA A 231 22.70 7.48 -9.57
N MET A 232 23.47 8.17 -10.44
CA MET A 232 24.88 7.88 -10.67
C MET A 232 25.79 8.17 -9.46
N THR A 233 25.35 9.03 -8.54
CA THR A 233 26.08 9.37 -7.32
C THR A 233 25.71 8.49 -6.11
N ARG A 234 24.84 7.51 -6.26
CA ARG A 234 24.45 6.60 -5.16
C ARG A 234 25.39 5.42 -4.92
N PRO A 235 26.07 4.84 -5.96
CA PRO A 235 26.95 3.71 -5.74
C PRO A 235 28.25 4.15 -5.02
N GLN A 236 28.67 3.31 -4.05
CA GLN A 236 29.97 3.47 -3.39
C GLN A 236 31.09 2.79 -4.21
N TYR A 237 30.83 1.59 -4.77
CA TYR A 237 31.85 0.79 -5.44
C TYR A 237 31.53 0.49 -6.90
N ARG A 238 30.28 0.16 -7.25
CA ARG A 238 29.91 -0.22 -8.61
C ARG A 238 28.55 0.33 -9.04
N LEU A 239 28.54 0.88 -10.26
CA LEU A 239 27.32 1.20 -11.01
C LEU A 239 27.22 0.26 -12.21
N ILE A 240 26.07 -0.36 -12.39
CA ILE A 240 25.75 -1.21 -13.53
C ILE A 240 24.52 -0.60 -14.18
N MET A 241 24.66 -0.22 -15.45
CA MET A 241 23.61 0.41 -16.26
C MET A 241 23.11 -0.60 -17.29
N THR A 242 21.77 -0.78 -17.40
CA THR A 242 21.12 -1.73 -18.31
C THR A 242 19.92 -1.13 -19.03
#